data_3c6d7a0dcb74e01bcf9bfec22e772cb2
#
_entry.id   3c6d7a0dcb74e01bcf9bfec22e772cb2
#
_cell.length_a   1.000
_cell.length_b   1.000
_cell.length_c   1.000
_cell.angle_alpha   90.00
_cell.angle_beta   90.00
_cell.angle_gamma   90.00
#
_symmetry.space_group_name_H-M   'P 1'
#
loop_
_entity.id
_entity.type
_entity.pdbx_description
1 polymer ?
#
loop_
_entity_poly.entity_id
_entity_poly.type
_entity_poly.pdbx_seq_one_letter_code
_entity_poly.pdbx_strand_id
1 'polypeptide(L)'
;QFGELKAGCHFSSPPDSNVDLLVIAGEASGDEHSSILVADLLKHIPSLSISAIGGPCLEKKGSHLVYPLVDHAVVGVFEVLKNYKEFRDIFASSVKWIKEYKPKAILLVDYPGFNLRLAKELKKLGISCTGGGTVKICQYISPQLGAWKPKRRFVMEQILDGLGVLFPFEVDCYNDTQLPVSFVGHPFAQSSYQSSVRYDSNGPLLL
;
A
#
# COMPACT_ATOMS: atom_id res chain seq x y z
N GLN A 1 16.28 -21.30 -25.85
CA GLN A 1 14.84 -21.66 -25.87
C GLN A 1 14.24 -21.13 -24.57
N PHE A 2 13.63 -19.96 -24.65
CA PHE A 2 12.85 -19.40 -23.55
C PHE A 2 11.50 -20.12 -23.57
N GLY A 3 11.26 -20.96 -22.55
CA GLY A 3 10.00 -21.64 -22.37
C GLY A 3 8.84 -20.64 -22.21
N GLU A 4 7.75 -20.94 -22.87
CA GLU A 4 6.48 -20.22 -22.85
C GLU A 4 6.05 -19.90 -21.40
N LEU A 5 5.87 -18.62 -21.11
CA LEU A 5 5.26 -18.10 -19.89
C LEU A 5 3.80 -18.59 -19.83
N LYS A 6 3.55 -19.67 -19.10
CA LYS A 6 2.19 -20.10 -18.76
C LYS A 6 1.54 -19.02 -17.91
N ALA A 7 0.35 -18.56 -18.33
CA ALA A 7 -0.62 -17.70 -17.65
C ALA A 7 0.01 -16.77 -16.57
N GLY A 8 0.79 -15.79 -17.02
CA GLY A 8 1.40 -14.80 -16.15
C GLY A 8 0.34 -13.86 -15.57
N CYS A 9 0.59 -13.33 -14.39
CA CYS A 9 -0.22 -12.28 -13.78
C CYS A 9 -0.43 -11.15 -14.80
N HIS A 10 -1.66 -10.99 -15.26
CA HIS A 10 -1.98 -9.97 -16.26
C HIS A 10 -2.20 -8.63 -15.54
N PHE A 11 -1.27 -7.71 -15.71
CA PHE A 11 -1.37 -6.33 -15.24
C PHE A 11 -1.97 -5.48 -16.35
N SER A 12 -3.07 -4.78 -16.07
CA SER A 12 -3.71 -3.89 -17.03
C SER A 12 -2.90 -2.60 -17.21
N SER A 13 -2.89 -2.09 -18.44
CA SER A 13 -2.31 -0.78 -18.75
C SER A 13 -3.22 0.32 -18.19
N PRO A 14 -2.67 1.46 -17.72
CA PRO A 14 -3.49 2.59 -17.30
C PRO A 14 -4.22 3.19 -18.51
N PRO A 15 -5.40 3.82 -18.29
CA PRO A 15 -6.16 4.45 -19.36
C PRO A 15 -5.36 5.54 -20.10
N ASP A 16 -4.57 6.29 -19.33
CA ASP A 16 -3.64 7.30 -19.81
C ASP A 16 -2.21 6.88 -19.53
N SER A 17 -1.26 7.29 -20.38
CA SER A 17 0.16 7.04 -20.16
C SER A 17 0.75 7.79 -18.95
N ASN A 18 0.04 8.80 -18.45
CA ASN A 18 0.44 9.56 -17.27
C ASN A 18 -0.27 9.01 -16.03
N VAL A 19 0.49 8.56 -15.04
CA VAL A 19 -0.01 8.09 -13.75
C VAL A 19 0.52 9.02 -12.66
N ASP A 20 -0.38 9.74 -12.00
CA ASP A 20 0.01 10.63 -10.90
C ASP A 20 0.28 9.86 -9.61
N LEU A 21 -0.56 8.88 -9.30
CA LEU A 21 -0.46 8.07 -8.09
C LEU A 21 -0.70 6.59 -8.38
N LEU A 22 0.19 5.74 -7.91
CA LEU A 22 -0.03 4.30 -7.80
C LEU A 22 -0.25 3.93 -6.34
N VAL A 23 -1.41 3.34 -6.02
CA VAL A 23 -1.71 2.83 -4.67
C VAL A 23 -1.48 1.32 -4.65
N ILE A 24 -0.74 0.81 -3.65
CA ILE A 24 -0.49 -0.62 -3.48
C ILE A 24 -1.00 -1.07 -2.12
N ALA A 25 -2.08 -1.83 -2.12
CA ALA A 25 -2.74 -2.38 -0.94
C ALA A 25 -2.90 -3.90 -1.09
N GLY A 26 -2.18 -4.66 -0.27
CA GLY A 26 -2.16 -6.13 -0.35
C GLY A 26 -3.22 -6.83 0.51
N GLU A 27 -3.95 -6.10 1.35
CA GLU A 27 -4.94 -6.65 2.27
C GLU A 27 -6.26 -5.88 2.18
N ALA A 28 -7.38 -6.55 2.50
CA ALA A 28 -8.72 -5.96 2.41
C ALA A 28 -8.86 -4.68 3.26
N SER A 29 -8.28 -4.64 4.47
CA SER A 29 -8.26 -3.46 5.32
C SER A 29 -7.50 -2.30 4.69
N GLY A 30 -6.35 -2.58 4.07
CA GLY A 30 -5.57 -1.58 3.35
C GLY A 30 -6.30 -1.02 2.13
N ASP A 31 -7.00 -1.87 1.38
CA ASP A 31 -7.85 -1.48 0.25
C ASP A 31 -8.98 -0.55 0.70
N GLU A 32 -9.69 -0.91 1.77
CA GLU A 32 -10.76 -0.09 2.34
C GLU A 32 -10.25 1.28 2.80
N HIS A 33 -9.19 1.31 3.62
CA HIS A 33 -8.63 2.56 4.15
C HIS A 33 -8.08 3.47 3.06
N SER A 34 -7.34 2.92 2.11
CA SER A 34 -6.80 3.72 1.00
C SER A 34 -7.88 4.19 0.03
N SER A 35 -8.98 3.46 -0.10
CA SER A 35 -10.11 3.87 -0.93
C SER A 35 -10.78 5.16 -0.42
N ILE A 36 -10.84 5.36 0.90
CA ILE A 36 -11.34 6.58 1.53
C ILE A 36 -10.41 7.76 1.18
N LEU A 37 -9.10 7.57 1.31
CA LEU A 37 -8.10 8.56 0.94
C LEU A 37 -8.19 8.93 -0.55
N VAL A 38 -8.31 7.94 -1.43
CA VAL A 38 -8.47 8.17 -2.88
C VAL A 38 -9.71 8.97 -3.19
N ALA A 39 -10.85 8.62 -2.58
CA ALA A 39 -12.10 9.36 -2.76
C ALA A 39 -11.96 10.82 -2.34
N ASP A 40 -11.25 11.09 -1.27
CA ASP A 40 -11.02 12.45 -0.78
C ASP A 40 -10.04 13.23 -1.67
N LEU A 41 -8.97 12.60 -2.13
CA LEU A 41 -8.05 13.18 -3.11
C LEU A 41 -8.75 13.59 -4.40
N LEU A 42 -9.60 12.73 -4.94
CA LEU A 42 -10.36 13.00 -6.18
C LEU A 42 -11.42 14.09 -6.02
N LYS A 43 -11.94 14.31 -4.80
CA LYS A 43 -12.81 15.48 -4.52
C LYS A 43 -12.03 16.79 -4.62
N HIS A 44 -10.80 16.82 -4.14
CA HIS A 44 -9.97 18.03 -4.14
C HIS A 44 -9.26 18.24 -5.48
N ILE A 45 -8.86 17.17 -6.15
CA ILE A 45 -8.13 17.19 -7.42
C ILE A 45 -8.75 16.16 -8.36
N PRO A 46 -9.88 16.49 -9.03
CA PRO A 46 -10.60 15.55 -9.89
C PRO A 46 -9.82 15.05 -11.11
N SER A 47 -8.75 15.75 -11.49
CA SER A 47 -7.91 15.41 -12.65
C SER A 47 -6.78 14.43 -12.34
N LEU A 48 -6.65 13.95 -11.09
CA LEU A 48 -5.62 12.97 -10.76
C LEU A 48 -5.85 11.64 -11.46
N SER A 49 -4.81 11.16 -12.14
CA SER A 49 -4.77 9.81 -12.68
C SER A 49 -4.24 8.85 -11.61
N ILE A 50 -5.14 8.03 -11.04
CA ILE A 50 -4.82 7.10 -9.96
C ILE A 50 -4.97 5.67 -10.46
N SER A 51 -3.90 4.88 -10.32
CA SER A 51 -3.87 3.44 -10.57
C SER A 51 -3.72 2.67 -9.27
N ALA A 52 -4.21 1.44 -9.21
CA ALA A 52 -4.15 0.61 -8.01
C ALA A 52 -3.72 -0.83 -8.29
N ILE A 53 -2.79 -1.33 -7.49
CA ILE A 53 -2.55 -2.74 -7.28
C ILE A 53 -3.15 -3.05 -5.91
N GLY A 54 -4.43 -3.48 -5.89
CA GLY A 54 -5.22 -3.53 -4.66
C GLY A 54 -6.47 -4.35 -4.80
N GLY A 55 -7.61 -3.80 -4.39
CA GLY A 55 -8.88 -4.47 -4.40
C GLY A 55 -10.06 -3.64 -4.93
N PRO A 56 -11.27 -4.19 -4.80
CA PRO A 56 -12.48 -3.58 -5.37
C PRO A 56 -12.89 -2.27 -4.71
N CYS A 57 -12.44 -1.98 -3.47
CA CYS A 57 -12.76 -0.71 -2.81
C CYS A 57 -12.06 0.46 -3.49
N LEU A 58 -10.77 0.32 -3.84
CA LEU A 58 -10.01 1.30 -4.61
C LEU A 58 -10.63 1.53 -5.99
N GLU A 59 -10.99 0.45 -6.70
CA GLU A 59 -11.63 0.54 -8.02
C GLU A 59 -12.95 1.32 -7.96
N LYS A 60 -13.83 0.99 -7.02
CA LYS A 60 -15.12 1.67 -6.82
C LYS A 60 -14.98 3.17 -6.49
N LYS A 61 -13.85 3.59 -5.96
CA LYS A 61 -13.58 4.99 -5.60
C LYS A 61 -12.84 5.79 -6.68
N GLY A 62 -12.64 5.20 -7.87
CA GLY A 62 -12.14 5.89 -9.05
C GLY A 62 -10.69 5.60 -9.42
N SER A 63 -10.04 4.65 -8.76
CA SER A 63 -8.73 4.16 -9.21
C SER A 63 -8.88 3.18 -10.37
N HIS A 64 -7.97 3.26 -11.33
CA HIS A 64 -7.84 2.21 -12.33
C HIS A 64 -7.18 0.95 -11.71
N LEU A 65 -7.91 -0.16 -11.63
CA LEU A 65 -7.39 -1.40 -11.06
C LEU A 65 -6.42 -2.07 -12.05
N VAL A 66 -5.14 -2.02 -11.73
CA VAL A 66 -4.06 -2.65 -12.50
C VAL A 66 -4.01 -4.15 -12.25
N TYR A 67 -4.13 -4.55 -10.98
CA TYR A 67 -4.12 -5.94 -10.57
C TYR A 67 -4.89 -6.13 -9.25
N PRO A 68 -5.79 -7.15 -9.14
CA PRO A 68 -6.59 -7.41 -7.94
C PRO A 68 -5.77 -8.16 -6.89
N LEU A 69 -4.79 -7.51 -6.27
CA LEU A 69 -3.87 -8.12 -5.31
C LEU A 69 -4.57 -8.67 -4.08
N VAL A 70 -5.65 -8.01 -3.63
CA VAL A 70 -6.43 -8.42 -2.45
C VAL A 70 -7.09 -9.78 -2.64
N ASP A 71 -7.57 -10.08 -3.85
CA ASP A 71 -8.23 -11.36 -4.14
C ASP A 71 -7.25 -12.56 -4.04
N HIS A 72 -5.97 -12.29 -4.25
CA HIS A 72 -4.89 -13.27 -4.13
C HIS A 72 -4.28 -13.33 -2.72
N ALA A 73 -4.52 -12.32 -1.88
CA ALA A 73 -4.03 -12.23 -0.50
C ALA A 73 -4.96 -12.86 0.55
N VAL A 74 -6.15 -13.35 0.14
CA VAL A 74 -7.14 -13.99 1.03
C VAL A 74 -6.60 -15.26 1.71
N VAL A 75 -5.44 -15.70 1.31
CA VAL A 75 -4.80 -16.88 1.84
C VAL A 75 -3.70 -16.45 2.81
N GLY A 76 -3.97 -16.61 4.10
CA GLY A 76 -3.12 -16.15 5.20
C GLY A 76 -1.64 -16.51 5.07
N VAL A 77 -0.83 -15.89 5.91
CA VAL A 77 0.65 -15.95 5.94
C VAL A 77 1.25 -17.36 5.77
N PHE A 78 0.52 -18.42 6.09
CA PHE A 78 0.94 -19.82 5.92
C PHE A 78 0.86 -20.36 4.49
N GLU A 79 0.03 -19.77 3.61
CA GLU A 79 -0.08 -20.20 2.20
C GLU A 79 0.86 -19.44 1.26
N VAL A 80 1.48 -18.35 1.70
CA VAL A 80 2.59 -17.68 0.96
C VAL A 80 3.74 -18.65 0.66
N LEU A 81 3.95 -19.65 1.52
CA LEU A 81 4.95 -20.70 1.27
C LEU A 81 4.52 -21.69 0.17
N LYS A 82 3.24 -21.90 -0.06
CA LYS A 82 2.73 -22.75 -1.15
C LYS A 82 2.75 -22.04 -2.50
N ASN A 83 2.62 -20.68 -2.51
CA ASN A 83 2.54 -19.90 -3.75
C ASN A 83 3.71 -18.92 -3.92
N TYR A 84 4.92 -19.31 -3.47
CA TYR A 84 6.14 -18.47 -3.65
C TYR A 84 6.35 -18.03 -5.09
N LYS A 85 6.01 -18.88 -6.06
CA LYS A 85 6.11 -18.56 -7.49
C LYS A 85 5.15 -17.41 -7.86
N GLU A 86 3.90 -17.51 -7.46
CA GLU A 86 2.88 -16.47 -7.72
C GLU A 86 3.29 -15.12 -7.10
N PHE A 87 3.70 -15.12 -5.83
CA PHE A 87 4.22 -13.92 -5.17
C PHE A 87 5.38 -13.28 -5.95
N ARG A 88 6.33 -14.10 -6.41
CA ARG A 88 7.47 -13.63 -7.20
C ARG A 88 7.03 -13.05 -8.54
N ASP A 89 6.05 -13.66 -9.19
CA ASP A 89 5.54 -13.24 -10.50
C ASP A 89 4.76 -11.91 -10.35
N ILE A 90 3.94 -11.74 -9.32
CA ILE A 90 3.27 -10.49 -8.98
C ILE A 90 4.30 -9.40 -8.68
N PHE A 91 5.31 -9.71 -7.88
CA PHE A 91 6.38 -8.77 -7.55
C PHE A 91 7.14 -8.29 -8.79
N ALA A 92 7.57 -9.21 -9.65
CA ALA A 92 8.27 -8.90 -10.90
C ALA A 92 7.39 -8.08 -11.85
N SER A 93 6.09 -8.41 -11.96
CA SER A 93 5.12 -7.67 -12.77
C SER A 93 4.89 -6.25 -12.23
N SER A 94 4.83 -6.08 -10.91
CA SER A 94 4.74 -4.76 -10.28
C SER A 94 5.94 -3.88 -10.60
N VAL A 95 7.15 -4.42 -10.46
CA VAL A 95 8.40 -3.71 -10.81
C VAL A 95 8.41 -3.33 -12.29
N LYS A 96 8.05 -4.25 -13.18
CA LYS A 96 7.99 -4.02 -14.64
C LYS A 96 7.00 -2.90 -14.95
N TRP A 97 5.80 -2.96 -14.41
CA TRP A 97 4.75 -1.95 -14.60
C TRP A 97 5.20 -0.57 -14.14
N ILE A 98 5.78 -0.46 -12.93
CA ILE A 98 6.29 0.81 -12.38
C ILE A 98 7.42 1.37 -13.25
N LYS A 99 8.31 0.53 -13.76
CA LYS A 99 9.39 0.94 -14.67
C LYS A 99 8.86 1.48 -15.99
N GLU A 100 7.79 0.89 -16.51
CA GLU A 100 7.17 1.27 -17.77
C GLU A 100 6.40 2.60 -17.66
N TYR A 101 5.50 2.71 -16.68
CA TYR A 101 4.59 3.85 -16.57
C TYR A 101 5.10 4.98 -15.66
N LYS A 102 6.10 4.74 -14.84
CA LYS A 102 6.79 5.73 -13.98
C LYS A 102 5.81 6.67 -13.25
N PRO A 103 4.93 6.15 -12.37
CA PRO A 103 4.03 7.00 -11.61
C PRO A 103 4.80 8.10 -10.88
N LYS A 104 4.23 9.30 -10.73
CA LYS A 104 4.89 10.39 -10.01
C LYS A 104 5.10 10.06 -8.53
N ALA A 105 4.12 9.34 -7.95
CA ALA A 105 4.20 8.85 -6.58
C ALA A 105 3.63 7.43 -6.45
N ILE A 106 4.13 6.70 -5.47
CA ILE A 106 3.62 5.40 -5.04
C ILE A 106 3.21 5.52 -3.58
N LEU A 107 1.98 5.15 -3.27
CA LEU A 107 1.48 5.01 -1.90
C LEU A 107 1.42 3.52 -1.55
N LEU A 108 2.31 3.10 -0.68
CA LEU A 108 2.34 1.76 -0.12
C LEU A 108 1.42 1.74 1.10
N VAL A 109 0.47 0.82 1.15
CA VAL A 109 -0.52 0.74 2.24
C VAL A 109 -0.30 -0.55 3.00
N ASP A 110 0.04 -0.44 4.30
CA ASP A 110 0.33 -1.60 5.16
C ASP A 110 1.20 -2.66 4.47
N TYR A 111 0.91 -3.95 4.63
CA TYR A 111 1.53 -5.10 3.93
C TYR A 111 3.06 -5.04 3.81
N PRO A 112 3.78 -4.90 4.93
CA PRO A 112 5.21 -4.55 4.94
C PRO A 112 6.12 -5.60 4.28
N GLY A 113 5.68 -6.86 4.26
CA GLY A 113 6.44 -7.95 3.64
C GLY A 113 6.68 -7.76 2.15
N PHE A 114 5.68 -7.30 1.43
CA PHE A 114 5.73 -6.98 0.01
C PHE A 114 6.24 -5.55 -0.22
N ASN A 115 5.59 -4.59 0.42
CA ASN A 115 5.78 -3.17 0.16
C ASN A 115 7.20 -2.69 0.42
N LEU A 116 7.81 -3.07 1.55
CA LEU A 116 9.19 -2.66 1.84
C LEU A 116 10.22 -3.35 0.93
N ARG A 117 9.94 -4.57 0.47
CA ARG A 117 10.79 -5.23 -0.53
C ARG A 117 10.70 -4.52 -1.88
N LEU A 118 9.49 -4.12 -2.29
CA LEU A 118 9.28 -3.36 -3.52
C LEU A 118 10.01 -2.03 -3.48
N ALA A 119 9.86 -1.25 -2.40
CA ALA A 119 10.57 0.01 -2.23
C ALA A 119 12.10 -0.15 -2.30
N LYS A 120 12.66 -1.20 -1.68
CA LYS A 120 14.09 -1.54 -1.79
C LYS A 120 14.53 -1.84 -3.21
N GLU A 121 13.75 -2.62 -3.94
CA GLU A 121 14.08 -2.96 -5.34
C GLU A 121 13.99 -1.74 -6.24
N LEU A 122 12.99 -0.88 -6.08
CA LEU A 122 12.86 0.37 -6.83
C LEU A 122 14.03 1.33 -6.55
N LYS A 123 14.49 1.40 -5.29
CA LYS A 123 15.71 2.13 -4.92
C LYS A 123 16.94 1.58 -5.64
N LYS A 124 17.16 0.26 -5.57
CA LYS A 124 18.30 -0.42 -6.19
C LYS A 124 18.33 -0.21 -7.70
N LEU A 125 17.16 -0.15 -8.33
CA LEU A 125 17.03 0.10 -9.76
C LEU A 125 17.15 1.58 -10.16
N GLY A 126 17.34 2.49 -9.20
CA GLY A 126 17.42 3.93 -9.45
C GLY A 126 16.09 4.54 -9.91
N ILE A 127 14.95 3.92 -9.58
CA ILE A 127 13.61 4.39 -9.97
C ILE A 127 13.05 5.36 -8.94
N SER A 128 13.18 5.03 -7.63
CA SER A 128 12.70 5.89 -6.54
C SER A 128 13.58 7.11 -6.32
N CYS A 129 13.03 8.18 -5.75
CA CYS A 129 13.78 9.37 -5.37
C CYS A 129 14.95 9.03 -4.42
N THR A 130 14.74 8.16 -3.46
CA THR A 130 15.80 7.66 -2.55
C THR A 130 16.90 6.87 -3.27
N GLY A 131 16.67 6.43 -4.49
CA GLY A 131 17.64 5.75 -5.37
C GLY A 131 18.20 6.61 -6.50
N GLY A 132 17.90 7.92 -6.51
CA GLY A 132 18.34 8.86 -7.55
C GLY A 132 17.39 8.98 -8.74
N GLY A 133 16.23 8.33 -8.70
CA GLY A 133 15.17 8.45 -9.70
C GLY A 133 14.17 9.57 -9.38
N THR A 134 12.96 9.48 -9.95
CA THR A 134 11.94 10.54 -9.86
C THR A 134 10.66 10.10 -9.15
N VAL A 135 10.48 8.81 -8.89
CA VAL A 135 9.27 8.26 -8.28
C VAL A 135 9.33 8.44 -6.76
N LYS A 136 8.40 9.21 -6.19
CA LYS A 136 8.27 9.34 -4.73
C LYS A 136 7.59 8.10 -4.16
N ILE A 137 8.11 7.58 -3.05
CA ILE A 137 7.52 6.42 -2.37
C ILE A 137 7.15 6.81 -0.95
N CYS A 138 5.86 6.80 -0.65
CA CYS A 138 5.32 7.03 0.69
C CYS A 138 4.66 5.77 1.22
N GLN A 139 4.75 5.56 2.52
CA GLN A 139 4.01 4.51 3.23
C GLN A 139 2.86 5.14 4.00
N TYR A 140 1.67 4.59 3.87
CA TYR A 140 0.50 4.87 4.69
C TYR A 140 0.23 3.67 5.59
N ILE A 141 0.00 3.93 6.86
CA ILE A 141 -0.06 2.93 7.94
C ILE A 141 1.34 2.35 8.22
N SER A 142 1.89 2.78 9.34
CA SER A 142 3.19 2.30 9.79
C SER A 142 3.15 0.80 10.06
N PRO A 143 4.11 0.02 9.53
CA PRO A 143 4.26 -1.34 10.00
C PRO A 143 4.65 -1.32 11.48
N GLN A 144 4.04 -2.18 12.28
CA GLN A 144 4.36 -2.28 13.69
C GLN A 144 5.87 -2.44 13.89
N LEU A 145 6.48 -1.44 14.54
CA LEU A 145 7.90 -1.49 14.88
C LEU A 145 8.15 -2.50 15.99
N GLY A 146 7.22 -2.62 16.94
CA GLY A 146 7.22 -3.54 18.06
C GLY A 146 8.60 -3.77 18.71
N ALA A 147 8.66 -4.42 19.84
CA ALA A 147 9.90 -4.83 20.50
C ALA A 147 10.81 -5.74 19.62
N TRP A 148 10.25 -6.33 18.58
CA TRP A 148 10.89 -7.36 17.76
C TRP A 148 11.68 -6.82 16.55
N LYS A 149 11.39 -5.61 16.04
CA LYS A 149 12.05 -5.07 14.84
C LYS A 149 12.33 -3.56 14.92
N PRO A 150 12.98 -3.05 15.97
CA PRO A 150 13.23 -1.61 16.13
C PRO A 150 14.11 -1.03 15.01
N LYS A 151 15.00 -1.85 14.43
CA LYS A 151 15.87 -1.43 13.31
C LYS A 151 15.12 -1.22 11.98
N ARG A 152 13.84 -1.62 11.88
CA ARG A 152 13.05 -1.45 10.64
C ARG A 152 12.92 0.03 10.25
N ARG A 153 12.81 0.95 11.22
CA ARG A 153 12.71 2.38 10.97
C ARG A 153 13.87 2.96 10.17
N PHE A 154 15.10 2.51 10.45
CA PHE A 154 16.30 2.93 9.70
C PHE A 154 16.31 2.39 8.26
N VAL A 155 15.71 1.24 8.04
CA VAL A 155 15.53 0.72 6.69
C VAL A 155 14.49 1.55 5.94
N MET A 156 13.39 1.90 6.60
CA MET A 156 12.32 2.73 6.02
C MET A 156 12.82 4.12 5.66
N GLU A 157 13.63 4.75 6.52
CA GLU A 157 14.31 6.02 6.23
C GLU A 157 15.09 6.00 4.92
N GLN A 158 15.73 4.88 4.61
CA GLN A 158 16.55 4.75 3.41
C GLN A 158 15.75 4.53 2.12
N ILE A 159 14.50 4.08 2.20
CA ILE A 159 13.73 3.62 1.04
C ILE A 159 12.43 4.37 0.83
N LEU A 160 12.01 5.21 1.78
CA LEU A 160 10.76 5.97 1.72
C LEU A 160 11.06 7.46 1.71
N ASP A 161 10.20 8.22 1.05
CA ASP A 161 10.20 9.67 1.02
C ASP A 161 9.27 10.28 2.09
N GLY A 162 8.39 9.47 2.69
CA GLY A 162 7.49 9.88 3.75
C GLY A 162 6.69 8.72 4.34
N LEU A 163 6.17 8.94 5.55
CA LEU A 163 5.37 7.97 6.29
C LEU A 163 4.17 8.65 6.96
N GLY A 164 2.97 8.17 6.67
CA GLY A 164 1.76 8.51 7.39
C GLY A 164 1.47 7.51 8.49
N VAL A 165 1.33 7.98 9.74
CA VAL A 165 1.03 7.14 10.90
C VAL A 165 -0.37 7.40 11.45
N LEU A 166 -0.99 6.37 12.03
CA LEU A 166 -2.37 6.42 12.52
C LEU A 166 -2.49 6.97 13.94
N PHE A 167 -1.45 6.87 14.75
CA PHE A 167 -1.44 7.28 16.14
C PHE A 167 -0.35 8.31 16.42
N PRO A 168 -0.63 9.33 17.27
CA PRO A 168 0.34 10.39 17.57
C PRO A 168 1.67 9.87 18.13
N PHE A 169 1.64 8.87 19.00
CA PHE A 169 2.83 8.29 19.61
C PHE A 169 3.75 7.57 18.62
N GLU A 170 3.25 7.17 17.46
CA GLU A 170 4.07 6.53 16.43
C GLU A 170 5.08 7.50 15.83
N VAL A 171 4.78 8.81 15.80
CA VAL A 171 5.74 9.82 15.33
C VAL A 171 7.02 9.76 16.15
N ASP A 172 6.90 9.63 17.49
CA ASP A 172 8.04 9.58 18.40
C ASP A 172 8.93 8.34 18.16
N CYS A 173 8.36 7.26 17.63
CA CYS A 173 9.12 6.07 17.28
C CYS A 173 10.15 6.28 16.16
N TYR A 174 10.07 7.39 15.44
CA TYR A 174 10.96 7.74 14.32
C TYR A 174 11.83 8.97 14.58
N ASN A 175 11.83 9.53 15.79
CA ASN A 175 12.56 10.75 16.16
C ASN A 175 14.09 10.66 15.97
N ASP A 176 14.63 9.45 15.91
CA ASP A 176 16.05 9.16 15.66
C ASP A 176 16.35 8.88 14.17
N THR A 177 15.42 9.22 13.27
CA THR A 177 15.56 9.09 11.81
C THR A 177 15.34 10.43 11.12
N GLN A 178 15.76 10.53 9.85
CA GLN A 178 15.48 11.68 8.99
C GLN A 178 14.21 11.46 8.12
N LEU A 179 13.50 10.34 8.31
CA LEU A 179 12.27 10.05 7.56
C LEU A 179 11.19 11.07 7.93
N PRO A 180 10.61 11.79 6.95
CA PRO A 180 9.45 12.63 7.20
C PRO A 180 8.26 11.79 7.66
N VAL A 181 7.82 11.96 8.91
CA VAL A 181 6.69 11.24 9.49
C VAL A 181 5.60 12.20 9.88
N SER A 182 4.37 11.91 9.48
CA SER A 182 3.20 12.73 9.79
C SER A 182 2.11 11.90 10.44
N PHE A 183 1.55 12.40 11.54
CA PHE A 183 0.31 11.86 12.08
C PHE A 183 -0.85 12.26 11.16
N VAL A 184 -1.53 11.28 10.57
CA VAL A 184 -2.62 11.49 9.62
C VAL A 184 -3.99 11.10 10.18
N GLY A 185 -4.04 10.58 11.40
CA GLY A 185 -5.27 10.13 12.05
C GLY A 185 -5.73 8.74 11.61
N HIS A 186 -6.61 8.17 12.42
CA HIS A 186 -7.17 6.85 12.11
C HIS A 186 -8.40 7.00 11.19
N PRO A 187 -8.52 6.24 10.09
CA PRO A 187 -9.64 6.37 9.15
C PRO A 187 -11.02 6.27 9.80
N PHE A 188 -11.17 5.40 10.80
CA PHE A 188 -12.43 5.24 11.53
C PHE A 188 -12.78 6.43 12.45
N ALA A 189 -11.84 7.30 12.78
CA ALA A 189 -12.15 8.47 13.59
C ALA A 189 -12.94 9.55 12.82
N GLN A 190 -12.91 9.50 11.50
CA GLN A 190 -13.64 10.42 10.63
C GLN A 190 -14.99 9.86 10.16
N SER A 191 -15.22 8.55 10.28
CA SER A 191 -16.50 7.95 9.94
C SER A 191 -17.49 8.20 11.06
N SER A 192 -18.63 8.83 10.76
CA SER A 192 -19.81 8.80 11.62
C SER A 192 -20.37 7.38 11.67
N TYR A 193 -19.71 6.51 12.42
CA TYR A 193 -20.16 5.14 12.59
C TYR A 193 -21.44 5.17 13.44
N GLN A 194 -22.57 5.00 12.80
CA GLN A 194 -23.82 4.70 13.49
C GLN A 194 -23.89 3.19 13.70
N SER A 195 -23.69 2.76 14.93
CA SER A 195 -23.90 1.35 15.28
C SER A 195 -25.36 0.97 14.99
N SER A 196 -25.55 0.05 14.05
CA SER A 196 -26.85 -0.56 13.78
C SER A 196 -27.23 -1.62 14.83
N VAL A 197 -26.31 -1.95 15.72
CA VAL A 197 -26.51 -2.94 16.76
C VAL A 197 -26.92 -2.21 18.04
N ARG A 198 -28.17 -2.41 18.48
CA ARG A 198 -28.61 -2.07 19.83
C ARG A 198 -28.22 -3.20 20.76
N TYR A 199 -27.27 -2.94 21.65
CA TYR A 199 -26.97 -3.86 22.73
C TYR A 199 -28.08 -3.79 23.79
N ASP A 200 -28.68 -4.93 24.15
CA ASP A 200 -29.55 -4.99 25.31
C ASP A 200 -28.68 -4.88 26.56
N SER A 201 -28.88 -3.79 27.33
CA SER A 201 -28.09 -3.49 28.52
C SER A 201 -28.34 -4.44 29.69
N ASN A 202 -29.28 -5.40 29.55
CA ASN A 202 -29.71 -6.31 30.63
C ASN A 202 -28.99 -7.69 30.55
N GLY A 203 -28.10 -7.94 29.60
CA GLY A 203 -27.34 -9.17 29.48
C GLY A 203 -25.87 -9.01 29.90
N PRO A 204 -25.20 -10.10 30.34
CA PRO A 204 -23.78 -10.07 30.62
C PRO A 204 -23.00 -9.81 29.31
N LEU A 205 -22.21 -8.74 29.25
CA LEU A 205 -21.24 -8.51 28.19
C LEU A 205 -20.06 -9.47 28.40
N LEU A 206 -19.95 -10.47 27.53
CA LEU A 206 -18.72 -11.25 27.38
C LEU A 206 -17.79 -10.43 26.47
N LEU A 207 -16.71 -9.92 27.04
CA LEU A 207 -15.58 -9.33 26.36
C LEU A 207 -14.55 -10.39 25.96
#